data_f8be8f9919790878a79f995a28f6bf66
#
_entry.id   f8be8f9919790878a79f995a28f6bf66
#
_cell.length_a   1.000
_cell.length_b   1.000
_cell.length_c   1.000
_cell.angle_alpha   90.00
_cell.angle_beta   90.00
_cell.angle_gamma   90.00
#
_symmetry.space_group_name_H-M   'P 1'
#
loop_
_entity.id
_entity.type
_entity.pdbx_description
1 polymer ?
#
loop_
_entity_poly.entity_id
_entity_poly.type
_entity_poly.pdbx_seq_one_letter_code
_entity_poly.pdbx_strand_id
1 'polypeptide(L)'
;MMRNLFIFLGLHIGLLLSQAQQVAISGNDPEYAGCALIFYTIDNYFCNNEIKLGECMVAANGDFSVVFPCQNVQLIYTRLGVFNVQFFVEPGFSYEVKLPPRTDKSPEEKGSPFFEEVGILMNFLSVKDNKGEKIHPEKELNFLIAEFDEKFNPLYVRLAMDAVNRRPVAPLDSAIRHFRENLPHAENQYFDQYAYYSSGLLYYAAQRGGMKFISDSYFANNPLLYDNKAYMELFNSTYDKYFMYFGRSNDAIYNVVNRQGSFSGLKRLLAQDGVLPTDSLCELVILKNIYDEFYADRFSRGALLHLLDSAIVHTKIERHRELADEIRSKITKLLPGFEPPDFSLYNQDSTLVGLQHYKGKYLYLMFCTTQNYACLSQYEFLEKLYEAHHKWLQIVVVSADERLSDMRSFRQKSGYQWDFLHFANHPDILKNYDIRIIPTCYLIDPEGKLVLSPAPAASEDFERTLWQVLNGKGLWQEYIRKGWITEI
;
A
#
# COMPACT_ATOMS: atom_id res chain seq x y z
N MET A 1 38.73 -2.34 62.85
CA MET A 1 39.07 -1.46 61.71
C MET A 1 39.24 -2.41 60.49
N MET A 2 38.15 -2.74 59.81
CA MET A 2 38.17 -3.52 58.55
C MET A 2 37.28 -2.82 57.53
N ARG A 3 37.90 -2.33 56.46
CA ARG A 3 37.24 -1.62 55.34
C ARG A 3 36.71 -2.70 54.35
N ASN A 4 35.40 -2.81 54.22
CA ASN A 4 34.76 -3.63 53.18
C ASN A 4 34.90 -2.92 51.84
N LEU A 5 35.55 -3.62 50.91
CA LEU A 5 35.68 -3.25 49.51
C LEU A 5 34.51 -3.87 48.74
N PHE A 6 33.51 -3.07 48.37
CA PHE A 6 32.44 -3.53 47.43
C PHE A 6 32.98 -3.41 46.00
N ILE A 7 33.15 -4.57 45.37
CA ILE A 7 33.43 -4.67 43.94
C ILE A 7 32.06 -4.63 43.20
N PHE A 8 31.79 -3.53 42.52
CA PHE A 8 30.68 -3.43 41.57
C PHE A 8 31.09 -4.17 40.28
N LEU A 9 30.51 -5.37 40.06
CA LEU A 9 30.55 -6.04 38.78
C LEU A 9 29.46 -5.42 37.90
N GLY A 10 29.83 -4.45 37.06
CA GLY A 10 28.92 -3.91 36.03
C GLY A 10 28.69 -4.93 34.93
N LEU A 11 27.52 -5.55 34.91
CA LEU A 11 27.06 -6.31 33.76
C LEU A 11 26.76 -5.35 32.61
N HIS A 12 27.70 -5.21 31.69
CA HIS A 12 27.41 -4.61 30.39
C HIS A 12 26.63 -5.62 29.57
N ILE A 13 25.29 -5.51 29.62
CA ILE A 13 24.42 -6.11 28.62
C ILE A 13 24.57 -5.20 27.40
N GLY A 14 25.45 -5.58 26.49
CA GLY A 14 25.54 -4.98 25.16
C GLY A 14 24.27 -5.34 24.39
N LEU A 15 23.31 -4.44 24.34
CA LEU A 15 22.29 -4.42 23.30
C LEU A 15 23.03 -4.28 21.96
N LEU A 16 23.19 -5.39 21.25
CA LEU A 16 23.52 -5.39 19.83
C LEU A 16 22.28 -4.86 19.10
N LEU A 17 22.09 -3.55 19.10
CA LEU A 17 21.32 -2.88 18.08
C LEU A 17 22.06 -3.14 16.78
N SER A 18 21.53 -4.03 15.95
CA SER A 18 21.95 -4.14 14.56
C SER A 18 21.81 -2.74 13.96
N GLN A 19 22.94 -2.03 13.79
CA GLN A 19 22.91 -0.75 13.09
C GLN A 19 22.52 -1.07 11.64
N ALA A 20 21.41 -0.52 11.19
CA ALA A 20 21.01 -0.60 9.80
C ALA A 20 22.15 -0.09 8.92
N GLN A 21 22.60 -0.92 7.99
CA GLN A 21 23.62 -0.51 7.03
C GLN A 21 23.01 0.49 6.06
N GLN A 22 23.80 1.46 5.61
CA GLN A 22 23.35 2.51 4.70
C GLN A 22 23.46 2.02 3.25
N VAL A 23 22.42 2.19 2.46
CA VAL A 23 22.49 2.09 1.00
C VAL A 23 22.70 3.48 0.43
N ALA A 24 23.60 3.60 -0.53
CA ALA A 24 23.85 4.83 -1.26
C ALA A 24 23.54 4.65 -2.75
N ILE A 25 22.74 5.55 -3.32
CA ILE A 25 22.42 5.60 -4.75
C ILE A 25 22.89 6.94 -5.29
N SER A 26 23.67 6.94 -6.36
CA SER A 26 24.19 8.13 -6.99
C SER A 26 24.20 8.02 -8.51
N GLY A 27 24.28 9.14 -9.19
CA GLY A 27 24.36 9.19 -10.64
C GLY A 27 24.50 10.61 -11.16
N ASN A 28 24.62 10.71 -12.48
CA ASN A 28 24.62 11.99 -13.18
C ASN A 28 23.67 11.92 -14.38
N ASP A 29 22.62 12.75 -14.38
CA ASP A 29 21.61 12.80 -15.43
C ASP A 29 21.08 14.23 -15.62
N PRO A 30 21.67 15.04 -16.50
CA PRO A 30 21.29 16.42 -16.73
C PRO A 30 19.87 16.62 -17.24
N GLU A 31 19.27 15.61 -17.89
CA GLU A 31 17.87 15.67 -18.35
C GLU A 31 16.87 15.82 -17.20
N TYR A 32 17.26 15.37 -15.99
CA TYR A 32 16.44 15.45 -14.78
C TYR A 32 16.81 16.64 -13.88
N ALA A 33 17.66 17.57 -14.34
CA ALA A 33 18.07 18.72 -13.54
C ALA A 33 16.86 19.47 -12.96
N GLY A 34 16.88 19.71 -11.65
CA GLY A 34 15.79 20.35 -10.91
C GLY A 34 14.60 19.45 -10.56
N CYS A 35 14.62 18.16 -10.93
CA CYS A 35 13.61 17.20 -10.52
C CYS A 35 13.93 16.58 -9.15
N ALA A 36 12.90 16.26 -8.38
CA ALA A 36 13.02 15.46 -7.19
C ALA A 36 12.98 13.97 -7.55
N LEU A 37 13.93 13.19 -7.04
CA LEU A 37 13.93 11.74 -7.10
C LEU A 37 13.50 11.21 -5.75
N ILE A 38 12.42 10.42 -5.71
CA ILE A 38 11.90 9.83 -4.48
C ILE A 38 11.93 8.33 -4.61
N PHE A 39 12.53 7.66 -3.64
CA PHE A 39 12.67 6.21 -3.62
C PHE A 39 11.71 5.59 -2.62
N TYR A 40 11.03 4.53 -3.03
CA TYR A 40 10.03 3.81 -2.26
C TYR A 40 10.35 2.33 -2.19
N THR A 41 9.79 1.66 -1.18
CA THR A 41 9.70 0.19 -1.11
C THR A 41 8.28 -0.22 -0.74
N ILE A 42 7.97 -1.50 -0.91
CA ILE A 42 6.74 -2.12 -0.41
C ILE A 42 7.10 -2.89 0.86
N ASP A 43 6.59 -2.46 2.00
CA ASP A 43 6.83 -3.12 3.29
C ASP A 43 5.86 -4.28 3.54
N ASN A 44 4.62 -4.16 3.06
CA ASN A 44 3.57 -5.14 3.27
C ASN A 44 2.99 -5.62 1.93
N TYR A 45 3.34 -6.85 1.56
CA TYR A 45 2.88 -7.48 0.31
C TYR A 45 1.40 -7.93 0.31
N PHE A 46 0.64 -7.75 1.40
CA PHE A 46 -0.80 -8.00 1.42
C PHE A 46 -1.57 -6.79 0.92
N CYS A 47 -1.24 -5.62 1.45
CA CYS A 47 -1.94 -4.38 1.16
C CYS A 47 -1.12 -3.40 0.30
N ASN A 48 0.05 -3.81 -0.21
CA ASN A 48 0.97 -3.00 -1.01
C ASN A 48 1.23 -1.63 -0.34
N ASN A 49 1.65 -1.68 0.94
CA ASN A 49 1.95 -0.48 1.69
C ASN A 49 3.28 0.10 1.24
N GLU A 50 3.24 1.27 0.59
CA GLU A 50 4.43 1.96 0.11
C GLU A 50 5.07 2.77 1.24
N ILE A 51 6.39 2.63 1.41
CA ILE A 51 7.19 3.42 2.33
C ILE A 51 8.22 4.25 1.54
N LYS A 52 8.28 5.54 1.82
CA LYS A 52 9.31 6.43 1.30
C LYS A 52 10.62 6.17 2.06
N LEU A 53 11.66 5.79 1.33
CA LEU A 53 12.99 5.51 1.88
C LEU A 53 13.89 6.76 1.92
N GLY A 54 13.83 7.58 0.88
CA GLY A 54 14.64 8.77 0.76
C GLY A 54 14.27 9.60 -0.47
N GLU A 55 14.78 10.82 -0.50
CA GLU A 55 14.63 11.73 -1.63
C GLU A 55 15.88 12.57 -1.84
N CYS A 56 16.11 13.01 -3.06
CA CYS A 56 17.12 13.99 -3.40
C CYS A 56 16.67 14.85 -4.59
N MET A 57 17.27 16.04 -4.73
CA MET A 57 17.11 16.89 -5.89
C MET A 57 18.26 16.65 -6.85
N VAL A 58 17.96 16.51 -8.14
CA VAL A 58 19.00 16.49 -9.18
C VAL A 58 19.55 17.89 -9.36
N ALA A 59 20.86 18.04 -9.18
CA ALA A 59 21.55 19.32 -9.28
C ALA A 59 21.54 19.85 -10.73
N ALA A 60 21.85 21.14 -10.93
CA ALA A 60 21.89 21.77 -12.25
C ALA A 60 22.89 21.12 -13.23
N ASN A 61 23.95 20.50 -12.71
CA ASN A 61 24.92 19.73 -13.51
C ASN A 61 24.52 18.26 -13.74
N GLY A 62 23.33 17.85 -13.25
CA GLY A 62 22.82 16.51 -13.37
C GLY A 62 23.18 15.55 -12.21
N ASP A 63 24.04 15.95 -11.26
CA ASP A 63 24.43 15.10 -10.16
C ASP A 63 23.29 14.89 -9.16
N PHE A 64 23.15 13.65 -8.65
CA PHE A 64 22.25 13.33 -7.57
C PHE A 64 22.84 12.25 -6.65
N SER A 65 22.45 12.28 -5.39
CA SER A 65 22.80 11.24 -4.42
C SER A 65 21.76 11.17 -3.32
N VAL A 66 21.39 9.96 -2.94
CA VAL A 66 20.51 9.67 -1.81
C VAL A 66 21.10 8.54 -0.98
N VAL A 67 20.90 8.62 0.35
CA VAL A 67 21.34 7.60 1.30
C VAL A 67 20.19 7.31 2.24
N PHE A 68 19.93 6.02 2.51
CA PHE A 68 18.90 5.59 3.44
C PHE A 68 19.29 4.29 4.16
N PRO A 69 18.72 4.01 5.35
CA PRO A 69 18.98 2.78 6.09
C PRO A 69 18.34 1.58 5.40
N CYS A 70 19.05 0.45 5.37
CA CYS A 70 18.58 -0.82 4.82
C CYS A 70 19.03 -1.96 5.73
N GLN A 71 18.08 -2.79 6.20
CA GLN A 71 18.39 -3.90 7.09
C GLN A 71 18.47 -5.23 6.34
N ASN A 72 17.60 -5.41 5.35
CA ASN A 72 17.47 -6.61 4.54
C ASN A 72 17.50 -6.25 3.06
N VAL A 73 17.79 -7.23 2.21
CA VAL A 73 17.61 -7.04 0.77
C VAL A 73 16.15 -6.72 0.49
N GLN A 74 15.91 -5.67 -0.27
CA GLN A 74 14.55 -5.22 -0.60
C GLN A 74 14.45 -4.69 -2.02
N LEU A 75 13.27 -4.88 -2.61
CA LEU A 75 12.91 -4.25 -3.87
C LEU A 75 12.54 -2.80 -3.63
N ILE A 76 13.23 -1.89 -4.32
CA ILE A 76 12.89 -0.46 -4.29
C ILE A 76 12.49 0.03 -5.66
N TYR A 77 11.84 1.18 -5.71
CA TYR A 77 11.48 1.80 -6.98
C TYR A 77 11.39 3.32 -6.88
N THR A 78 11.51 3.97 -8.05
CA THR A 78 11.28 5.40 -8.22
C THR A 78 10.44 5.65 -9.46
N ARG A 79 9.55 6.64 -9.38
CA ARG A 79 8.66 7.01 -10.49
C ARG A 79 9.26 8.17 -11.28
N LEU A 80 9.53 7.95 -12.54
CA LEU A 80 10.16 8.90 -13.46
C LEU A 80 9.29 9.09 -14.71
N GLY A 81 8.45 10.12 -14.70
CA GLY A 81 7.51 10.34 -15.81
C GLY A 81 6.59 9.13 -16.03
N VAL A 82 6.69 8.52 -17.22
CA VAL A 82 5.90 7.32 -17.56
C VAL A 82 6.49 6.01 -17.00
N PHE A 83 7.67 6.05 -16.39
CA PHE A 83 8.37 4.86 -15.92
C PHE A 83 8.25 4.66 -14.41
N ASN A 84 8.12 3.39 -14.01
CA ASN A 84 8.36 2.89 -12.67
C ASN A 84 9.66 2.07 -12.70
N VAL A 85 10.75 2.68 -12.24
CA VAL A 85 12.09 2.07 -12.29
C VAL A 85 12.33 1.26 -11.03
N GLN A 86 12.53 -0.04 -11.17
CA GLN A 86 12.61 -1.00 -10.05
C GLN A 86 13.97 -1.68 -10.00
N PHE A 87 14.47 -1.93 -8.79
CA PHE A 87 15.67 -2.71 -8.55
C PHE A 87 15.81 -3.15 -7.09
N PHE A 88 16.60 -4.20 -6.88
CA PHE A 88 16.92 -4.67 -5.54
C PHE A 88 18.15 -3.96 -4.98
N VAL A 89 18.12 -3.69 -3.68
CA VAL A 89 19.26 -3.14 -2.95
C VAL A 89 19.65 -4.05 -1.80
N GLU A 90 20.96 -4.16 -1.57
CA GLU A 90 21.56 -4.96 -0.51
C GLU A 90 22.12 -4.04 0.60
N PRO A 91 22.00 -4.41 1.89
CA PRO A 91 22.48 -3.60 3.01
C PRO A 91 23.95 -3.24 2.87
N GLY A 92 24.27 -1.94 2.97
CA GLY A 92 25.64 -1.42 2.93
C GLY A 92 26.21 -1.21 1.53
N PHE A 93 25.46 -1.55 0.46
CA PHE A 93 25.93 -1.41 -0.92
C PHE A 93 25.78 0.02 -1.43
N SER A 94 26.58 0.33 -2.44
CA SER A 94 26.53 1.61 -3.17
C SER A 94 26.31 1.36 -4.65
N TYR A 95 25.33 2.06 -5.21
CA TYR A 95 24.88 1.92 -6.59
C TYR A 95 25.11 3.22 -7.34
N GLU A 96 25.91 3.16 -8.40
CA GLU A 96 26.02 4.24 -9.39
C GLU A 96 25.13 3.88 -10.56
N VAL A 97 24.12 4.72 -10.83
CA VAL A 97 23.04 4.40 -11.77
C VAL A 97 22.91 5.45 -12.87
N LYS A 98 22.36 5.02 -14.00
CA LYS A 98 21.91 5.87 -15.10
C LYS A 98 20.38 5.82 -15.16
N LEU A 99 19.75 6.99 -15.09
CA LEU A 99 18.29 7.08 -15.22
C LEU A 99 17.85 6.79 -16.68
N PRO A 100 16.62 6.34 -16.90
CA PRO A 100 16.10 6.17 -18.25
C PRO A 100 15.98 7.52 -18.95
N PRO A 101 15.89 7.58 -20.29
CA PRO A 101 15.57 8.80 -20.99
C PRO A 101 14.32 9.45 -20.44
N ARG A 102 14.36 10.76 -20.21
CA ARG A 102 13.22 11.46 -19.62
C ARG A 102 12.03 11.45 -20.58
N THR A 103 10.92 10.86 -20.10
CA THR A 103 9.65 10.82 -20.83
C THR A 103 8.56 11.26 -19.87
N ASP A 104 8.14 12.52 -19.98
CA ASP A 104 7.11 13.08 -19.13
C ASP A 104 5.72 12.54 -19.53
N LYS A 105 4.83 12.37 -18.54
CA LYS A 105 3.43 12.02 -18.80
C LYS A 105 2.74 13.13 -19.61
N SER A 106 1.95 12.75 -20.61
CA SER A 106 1.07 13.68 -21.33
C SER A 106 0.01 14.26 -20.37
N PRO A 107 -0.65 15.38 -20.74
CA PRO A 107 -1.74 15.91 -19.92
C PRO A 107 -2.88 14.91 -19.66
N GLU A 108 -3.17 14.05 -20.63
CA GLU A 108 -4.19 13.00 -20.53
C GLU A 108 -3.76 11.91 -19.55
N GLU A 109 -2.49 11.46 -19.60
CA GLU A 109 -1.92 10.47 -18.69
C GLU A 109 -1.81 11.00 -17.26
N LYS A 110 -1.46 12.29 -17.08
CA LYS A 110 -1.44 12.94 -15.76
C LYS A 110 -2.84 13.00 -15.14
N GLY A 111 -3.86 13.22 -15.96
CA GLY A 111 -5.26 13.27 -15.52
C GLY A 111 -5.94 11.91 -15.38
N SER A 112 -5.30 10.82 -15.85
CA SER A 112 -5.86 9.48 -15.81
C SER A 112 -5.55 8.78 -14.48
N PRO A 113 -6.55 8.47 -13.64
CA PRO A 113 -6.33 7.69 -12.42
C PRO A 113 -6.00 6.22 -12.71
N PHE A 114 -6.13 5.77 -13.94
CA PHE A 114 -5.84 4.40 -14.40
C PHE A 114 -4.52 4.30 -15.16
N PHE A 115 -3.73 5.38 -15.19
CA PHE A 115 -2.42 5.32 -15.82
C PHE A 115 -1.48 4.46 -14.97
N GLU A 116 -1.00 3.38 -15.57
CA GLU A 116 0.01 2.53 -14.98
C GLU A 116 1.37 2.84 -15.60
N GLU A 117 2.34 3.18 -14.75
CA GLU A 117 3.71 3.40 -15.21
C GLU A 117 4.30 2.11 -15.77
N VAL A 118 5.11 2.25 -16.83
CA VAL A 118 5.83 1.11 -17.41
C VAL A 118 6.95 0.69 -16.48
N GLY A 119 6.87 -0.54 -15.98
CA GLY A 119 7.92 -1.13 -15.13
C GLY A 119 9.19 -1.39 -15.94
N ILE A 120 10.31 -0.82 -15.54
CA ILE A 120 11.62 -1.05 -16.13
C ILE A 120 12.67 -1.29 -15.05
N LEU A 121 13.74 -1.98 -15.40
CA LEU A 121 14.87 -2.18 -14.51
C LEU A 121 15.82 -0.98 -14.55
N MET A 122 16.47 -0.71 -13.42
CA MET A 122 17.51 0.31 -13.32
C MET A 122 18.75 -0.10 -14.12
N ASN A 123 19.39 0.88 -14.76
CA ASN A 123 20.67 0.67 -15.42
C ASN A 123 21.82 1.00 -14.44
N PHE A 124 22.67 0.03 -14.14
CA PHE A 124 23.80 0.16 -13.22
C PHE A 124 25.09 0.44 -13.99
N LEU A 125 25.80 1.52 -13.60
CA LEU A 125 27.12 1.85 -14.09
C LEU A 125 28.20 1.18 -13.23
N SER A 126 27.98 1.11 -11.93
CA SER A 126 28.87 0.48 -10.96
C SER A 126 28.11 0.09 -9.70
N VAL A 127 28.42 -1.07 -9.15
CA VAL A 127 27.92 -1.50 -7.82
C VAL A 127 29.12 -1.85 -6.96
N LYS A 128 29.11 -1.38 -5.71
CA LYS A 128 30.12 -1.70 -4.71
C LYS A 128 29.46 -2.33 -3.50
N ASP A 129 30.11 -3.35 -2.95
CA ASP A 129 29.66 -4.04 -1.74
C ASP A 129 29.86 -3.18 -0.46
N ASN A 130 29.49 -3.75 0.67
CA ASN A 130 29.63 -3.13 1.99
C ASN A 130 31.10 -2.90 2.45
N LYS A 131 32.08 -3.44 1.71
CA LYS A 131 33.52 -3.19 1.91
C LYS A 131 34.05 -2.13 0.94
N GLY A 132 33.23 -1.67 0.00
CA GLY A 132 33.59 -0.74 -1.06
C GLY A 132 34.26 -1.42 -2.27
N GLU A 133 34.25 -2.75 -2.33
CA GLU A 133 34.78 -3.52 -3.45
C GLU A 133 33.79 -3.54 -4.61
N LYS A 134 34.27 -3.35 -5.83
CA LYS A 134 33.43 -3.38 -7.03
C LYS A 134 32.93 -4.79 -7.31
N ILE A 135 31.60 -4.94 -7.39
CA ILE A 135 30.95 -6.21 -7.78
C ILE A 135 31.05 -6.39 -9.29
N HIS A 136 31.39 -7.60 -9.69
CA HIS A 136 31.35 -7.99 -11.12
C HIS A 136 29.87 -8.07 -11.55
N PRO A 137 29.49 -7.51 -12.73
CA PRO A 137 28.09 -7.46 -13.17
C PRO A 137 27.36 -8.81 -13.10
N GLU A 138 28.01 -9.90 -13.50
CA GLU A 138 27.42 -11.26 -13.47
C GLU A 138 27.17 -11.82 -12.05
N LYS A 139 27.67 -11.18 -11.00
CA LYS A 139 27.47 -11.56 -9.60
C LYS A 139 26.55 -10.60 -8.87
N GLU A 140 26.13 -9.52 -9.53
CA GLU A 140 25.26 -8.51 -8.98
C GLU A 140 23.83 -9.03 -8.95
N LEU A 141 23.14 -8.81 -7.83
CA LEU A 141 21.81 -9.39 -7.56
C LEU A 141 20.77 -9.07 -8.64
N ASN A 142 20.71 -7.82 -9.11
CA ASN A 142 19.73 -7.44 -10.13
C ASN A 142 20.01 -8.10 -11.48
N PHE A 143 21.27 -8.27 -11.82
CA PHE A 143 21.65 -9.01 -13.03
C PHE A 143 21.24 -10.49 -12.92
N LEU A 144 21.52 -11.13 -11.78
CA LEU A 144 21.15 -12.52 -11.53
C LEU A 144 19.63 -12.74 -11.62
N ILE A 145 18.85 -11.83 -11.02
CA ILE A 145 17.38 -11.88 -11.06
C ILE A 145 16.88 -11.63 -12.49
N ALA A 146 17.43 -10.67 -13.21
CA ALA A 146 17.04 -10.39 -14.59
C ALA A 146 17.30 -11.60 -15.51
N GLU A 147 18.47 -12.24 -15.40
CA GLU A 147 18.79 -13.45 -16.15
C GLU A 147 17.87 -14.64 -15.80
N PHE A 148 17.55 -14.76 -14.51
CA PHE A 148 16.57 -15.74 -14.04
C PHE A 148 15.18 -15.47 -14.64
N ASP A 149 14.67 -14.25 -14.52
CA ASP A 149 13.34 -13.86 -14.96
C ASP A 149 13.16 -13.98 -16.47
N GLU A 150 14.20 -13.72 -17.26
CA GLU A 150 14.20 -13.94 -18.72
C GLU A 150 13.90 -15.39 -19.09
N LYS A 151 14.39 -16.34 -18.31
CA LYS A 151 14.14 -17.77 -18.49
C LYS A 151 12.84 -18.24 -17.84
N PHE A 152 12.52 -17.68 -16.68
CA PHE A 152 11.38 -18.07 -15.84
C PHE A 152 10.04 -17.61 -16.44
N ASN A 153 9.92 -16.34 -16.84
CA ASN A 153 8.64 -15.76 -17.26
C ASN A 153 8.01 -16.47 -18.46
N PRO A 154 8.74 -16.82 -19.55
CA PRO A 154 8.17 -17.57 -20.66
C PRO A 154 7.68 -18.97 -20.24
N LEU A 155 8.39 -19.63 -19.33
CA LEU A 155 7.99 -20.94 -18.80
C LEU A 155 6.71 -20.83 -17.96
N TYR A 156 6.65 -19.85 -17.06
CA TYR A 156 5.48 -19.57 -16.24
C TYR A 156 4.23 -19.30 -17.07
N VAL A 157 4.31 -18.38 -18.04
CA VAL A 157 3.20 -18.03 -18.93
C VAL A 157 2.74 -19.25 -19.73
N ARG A 158 3.67 -20.04 -20.27
CA ARG A 158 3.33 -21.27 -21.01
C ARG A 158 2.57 -22.26 -20.14
N LEU A 159 3.06 -22.54 -18.93
CA LEU A 159 2.40 -23.47 -18.00
C LEU A 159 1.00 -22.99 -17.59
N ALA A 160 0.84 -21.69 -17.32
CA ALA A 160 -0.45 -21.10 -17.01
C ALA A 160 -1.44 -21.23 -18.19
N MET A 161 -0.98 -20.95 -19.42
CA MET A 161 -1.79 -21.10 -20.63
C MET A 161 -2.18 -22.56 -20.91
N ASP A 162 -1.24 -23.50 -20.73
CA ASP A 162 -1.51 -24.93 -20.91
C ASP A 162 -2.54 -25.43 -19.88
N ALA A 163 -2.45 -24.99 -18.63
CA ALA A 163 -3.44 -25.31 -17.59
C ALA A 163 -4.85 -24.77 -17.92
N VAL A 164 -4.96 -23.50 -18.34
CA VAL A 164 -6.23 -22.88 -18.73
C VAL A 164 -6.85 -23.61 -19.94
N ASN A 165 -6.02 -23.97 -20.94
CA ASN A 165 -6.48 -24.66 -22.15
C ASN A 165 -6.63 -26.18 -21.96
N ARG A 166 -6.45 -26.72 -20.74
CA ARG A 166 -6.49 -28.16 -20.41
C ARG A 166 -5.55 -29.01 -21.28
N ARG A 167 -4.42 -28.45 -21.70
CA ARG A 167 -3.42 -29.17 -22.47
C ARG A 167 -2.61 -30.11 -21.56
N PRO A 168 -2.13 -31.24 -22.05
CA PRO A 168 -1.20 -32.08 -21.30
C PRO A 168 0.06 -31.29 -20.95
N VAL A 169 0.32 -31.10 -19.65
CA VAL A 169 1.58 -30.53 -19.20
C VAL A 169 2.63 -31.65 -19.24
N ALA A 170 3.78 -31.39 -19.87
CA ALA A 170 4.94 -32.27 -19.82
C ALA A 170 5.32 -32.61 -18.37
N PRO A 171 6.15 -33.66 -18.13
CA PRO A 171 6.54 -33.99 -16.75
C PRO A 171 7.10 -32.77 -16.02
N LEU A 172 6.24 -32.11 -15.22
CA LEU A 172 6.53 -30.79 -14.63
C LEU A 172 7.78 -30.84 -13.75
N ASP A 173 7.92 -31.93 -12.97
CA ASP A 173 9.09 -32.11 -12.10
C ASP A 173 10.40 -32.16 -12.89
N SER A 174 10.39 -32.80 -14.07
CA SER A 174 11.56 -32.82 -14.94
C SER A 174 11.86 -31.46 -15.55
N ALA A 175 10.81 -30.70 -15.93
CA ALA A 175 10.98 -29.37 -16.48
C ALA A 175 11.50 -28.39 -15.43
N ILE A 176 10.99 -28.45 -14.21
CA ILE A 176 11.45 -27.62 -13.09
C ILE A 176 12.87 -28.02 -12.65
N ARG A 177 13.18 -29.30 -12.60
CA ARG A 177 14.54 -29.78 -12.31
C ARG A 177 15.53 -29.25 -13.35
N HIS A 178 15.23 -29.45 -14.63
CA HIS A 178 16.07 -28.95 -15.72
C HIS A 178 16.24 -27.43 -15.68
N PHE A 179 15.16 -26.70 -15.38
CA PHE A 179 15.23 -25.24 -15.18
C PHE A 179 16.19 -24.88 -14.05
N ARG A 180 16.08 -25.53 -12.87
CA ARG A 180 16.96 -25.29 -11.71
C ARG A 180 18.42 -25.65 -11.98
N GLU A 181 18.69 -26.73 -12.67
CA GLU A 181 20.05 -27.17 -13.04
C GLU A 181 20.79 -26.19 -13.97
N ASN A 182 20.02 -25.34 -14.68
CA ASN A 182 20.56 -24.35 -15.61
C ASN A 182 20.53 -22.91 -15.05
N LEU A 183 20.32 -22.76 -13.74
CA LEU A 183 20.41 -21.45 -13.09
C LEU A 183 21.88 -21.04 -12.85
N PRO A 184 22.20 -19.75 -12.86
CA PRO A 184 23.51 -19.26 -12.48
C PRO A 184 23.82 -19.68 -11.04
N HIS A 185 25.02 -20.22 -10.83
CA HIS A 185 25.53 -20.48 -9.48
C HIS A 185 26.07 -19.15 -8.90
N ALA A 186 25.31 -18.55 -8.01
CA ALA A 186 25.70 -17.34 -7.33
C ALA A 186 25.82 -17.62 -5.83
N GLU A 187 26.84 -17.08 -5.18
CA GLU A 187 26.98 -17.08 -3.73
C GLU A 187 26.12 -15.94 -3.12
N ASN A 188 24.81 -15.92 -3.43
CA ASN A 188 23.88 -14.91 -2.96
C ASN A 188 22.63 -15.60 -2.39
N GLN A 189 22.47 -15.57 -1.08
CA GLN A 189 21.38 -16.22 -0.37
C GLN A 189 20.00 -15.72 -0.79
N TYR A 190 19.85 -14.40 -1.06
CA TYR A 190 18.57 -13.85 -1.49
C TYR A 190 18.18 -14.38 -2.87
N PHE A 191 19.13 -14.45 -3.80
CA PHE A 191 18.90 -15.02 -5.12
C PHE A 191 18.50 -16.50 -5.06
N ASP A 192 19.18 -17.29 -4.22
CA ASP A 192 18.83 -18.70 -4.03
C ASP A 192 17.40 -18.88 -3.52
N GLN A 193 16.99 -18.05 -2.55
CA GLN A 193 15.62 -18.04 -2.05
C GLN A 193 14.63 -17.56 -3.12
N TYR A 194 14.96 -16.49 -3.84
CA TYR A 194 14.14 -15.98 -4.93
C TYR A 194 13.87 -17.07 -5.99
N ALA A 195 14.90 -17.74 -6.46
CA ALA A 195 14.80 -18.82 -7.43
C ALA A 195 14.02 -20.04 -6.89
N TYR A 196 14.25 -20.39 -5.61
CA TYR A 196 13.55 -21.50 -4.95
C TYR A 196 12.04 -21.26 -4.91
N TYR A 197 11.59 -20.10 -4.37
CA TYR A 197 10.17 -19.81 -4.24
C TYR A 197 9.50 -19.51 -5.58
N SER A 198 10.18 -18.87 -6.52
CA SER A 198 9.69 -18.71 -7.91
C SER A 198 9.41 -20.06 -8.56
N SER A 199 10.23 -21.09 -8.29
CA SER A 199 9.94 -22.43 -8.80
C SER A 199 8.64 -23.05 -8.27
N GLY A 200 8.19 -22.63 -7.08
CA GLY A 200 6.87 -22.99 -6.54
C GLY A 200 5.71 -22.40 -7.34
N LEU A 201 5.90 -21.20 -7.89
CA LEU A 201 4.91 -20.56 -8.75
C LEU A 201 4.69 -21.35 -10.06
N LEU A 202 5.66 -22.13 -10.52
CA LEU A 202 5.47 -23.01 -11.70
C LEU A 202 4.47 -24.13 -11.41
N TYR A 203 4.50 -24.72 -10.20
CA TYR A 203 3.49 -25.70 -9.78
C TYR A 203 2.11 -25.06 -9.66
N TYR A 204 2.04 -23.85 -9.09
CA TYR A 204 0.81 -23.09 -8.99
C TYR A 204 0.22 -22.76 -10.38
N ALA A 205 1.04 -22.23 -11.30
CA ALA A 205 0.64 -21.90 -12.67
C ALA A 205 0.14 -23.11 -13.45
N ALA A 206 0.81 -24.26 -13.29
CA ALA A 206 0.41 -25.52 -13.89
C ALA A 206 -0.81 -26.17 -13.24
N GLN A 207 -1.37 -25.60 -12.17
CA GLN A 207 -2.45 -26.16 -11.34
C GLN A 207 -2.15 -27.59 -10.87
N ARG A 208 -0.90 -27.84 -10.50
CA ARG A 208 -0.40 -29.15 -10.07
C ARG A 208 0.02 -29.11 -8.59
N GLY A 209 -0.19 -30.26 -7.92
CA GLY A 209 0.18 -30.44 -6.52
C GLY A 209 -0.86 -29.92 -5.51
N GLY A 210 -1.62 -28.88 -5.85
CA GLY A 210 -2.59 -28.27 -4.94
C GLY A 210 -1.94 -27.52 -3.77
N MET A 211 -2.77 -26.89 -2.93
CA MET A 211 -2.35 -26.04 -1.82
C MET A 211 -1.48 -26.82 -0.80
N LYS A 212 -1.90 -28.03 -0.44
CA LYS A 212 -1.14 -28.85 0.54
C LYS A 212 0.25 -29.21 0.07
N PHE A 213 0.41 -29.61 -1.20
CA PHE A 213 1.73 -29.93 -1.76
C PHE A 213 2.67 -28.73 -1.72
N ILE A 214 2.19 -27.56 -2.14
CA ILE A 214 2.99 -26.32 -2.13
C ILE A 214 3.32 -25.94 -0.67
N SER A 215 2.36 -26.03 0.24
CA SER A 215 2.58 -25.75 1.66
C SER A 215 3.65 -26.65 2.27
N ASP A 216 3.54 -27.96 2.07
CA ASP A 216 4.51 -28.93 2.62
C ASP A 216 5.91 -28.76 2.00
N SER A 217 5.97 -28.46 0.69
CA SER A 217 7.23 -28.37 -0.04
C SER A 217 8.00 -27.08 0.17
N TYR A 218 7.28 -25.95 0.34
CA TYR A 218 7.91 -24.62 0.34
C TYR A 218 7.81 -23.88 1.68
N PHE A 219 6.82 -24.18 2.53
CA PHE A 219 6.57 -23.41 3.75
C PHE A 219 6.78 -24.19 5.04
N ALA A 220 6.55 -25.50 5.04
CA ALA A 220 6.48 -26.30 6.27
C ALA A 220 7.75 -26.26 7.15
N ASN A 221 8.93 -26.31 6.54
CA ASN A 221 10.21 -26.38 7.22
C ASN A 221 11.11 -25.16 6.95
N ASN A 222 10.52 -24.10 6.44
CA ASN A 222 11.24 -22.88 6.10
C ASN A 222 10.79 -21.70 6.97
N PRO A 223 11.69 -20.75 7.29
CA PRO A 223 11.32 -19.53 7.99
C PRO A 223 10.40 -18.67 7.12
N LEU A 224 9.63 -17.78 7.75
CA LEU A 224 8.85 -16.78 7.04
C LEU A 224 9.79 -15.69 6.50
N LEU A 225 9.70 -15.40 5.22
CA LEU A 225 10.55 -14.44 4.51
C LEU A 225 9.71 -13.25 4.03
N TYR A 226 9.39 -12.33 4.94
CA TYR A 226 8.49 -11.20 4.67
C TYR A 226 9.03 -10.25 3.59
N ASP A 227 10.36 -10.11 3.48
CA ASP A 227 11.04 -9.19 2.56
C ASP A 227 11.44 -9.86 1.23
N ASN A 228 11.22 -11.18 1.08
CA ASN A 228 11.52 -11.87 -0.15
C ASN A 228 10.30 -11.84 -1.08
N LYS A 229 10.43 -11.12 -2.19
CA LYS A 229 9.34 -10.94 -3.16
C LYS A 229 8.76 -12.27 -3.65
N ALA A 230 9.62 -13.21 -4.10
CA ALA A 230 9.16 -14.49 -4.63
C ALA A 230 8.48 -15.37 -3.58
N TYR A 231 8.97 -15.35 -2.31
CA TYR A 231 8.30 -16.01 -1.20
C TYR A 231 6.88 -15.45 -1.01
N MET A 232 6.75 -14.13 -0.97
CA MET A 232 5.45 -13.49 -0.73
C MET A 232 4.50 -13.65 -1.90
N GLU A 233 4.99 -13.67 -3.13
CA GLU A 233 4.18 -13.98 -4.33
C GLU A 233 3.64 -15.42 -4.29
N LEU A 234 4.49 -16.40 -3.96
CA LEU A 234 4.06 -17.79 -3.80
C LEU A 234 3.07 -17.93 -2.63
N PHE A 235 3.36 -17.29 -1.49
CA PHE A 235 2.49 -17.27 -0.33
C PHE A 235 1.10 -16.70 -0.66
N ASN A 236 1.06 -15.51 -1.26
CA ASN A 236 -0.19 -14.85 -1.64
C ASN A 236 -1.01 -15.68 -2.62
N SER A 237 -0.36 -16.32 -3.60
CA SER A 237 -1.02 -17.19 -4.57
C SER A 237 -1.54 -18.49 -3.93
N THR A 238 -0.74 -19.11 -3.07
CA THR A 238 -1.09 -20.40 -2.44
C THR A 238 -2.26 -20.27 -1.47
N TYR A 239 -2.28 -19.20 -0.66
CA TYR A 239 -3.30 -19.00 0.39
C TYR A 239 -4.37 -17.96 0.01
N ASP A 240 -4.51 -17.67 -1.30
CA ASP A 240 -5.63 -16.84 -1.78
C ASP A 240 -6.97 -17.47 -1.37
N LYS A 241 -7.84 -16.65 -0.77
CA LYS A 241 -9.17 -17.08 -0.33
C LYS A 241 -9.18 -18.34 0.54
N TYR A 242 -8.16 -18.53 1.38
CA TYR A 242 -8.05 -19.73 2.23
C TYR A 242 -9.24 -19.92 3.17
N PHE A 243 -9.81 -18.83 3.72
CA PHE A 243 -11.01 -18.95 4.56
C PHE A 243 -12.20 -19.53 3.80
N MET A 244 -12.36 -19.19 2.53
CA MET A 244 -13.39 -19.80 1.68
C MET A 244 -13.07 -21.26 1.38
N TYR A 245 -11.81 -21.59 1.09
CA TYR A 245 -11.38 -22.97 0.87
C TYR A 245 -11.68 -23.85 2.09
N PHE A 246 -11.25 -23.43 3.27
CA PHE A 246 -11.47 -24.13 4.51
C PHE A 246 -12.97 -24.24 4.85
N GLY A 247 -13.74 -23.18 4.66
CA GLY A 247 -15.17 -23.11 4.94
C GLY A 247 -16.03 -24.05 4.09
N ARG A 248 -15.51 -24.57 2.95
CA ARG A 248 -16.23 -25.59 2.16
C ARG A 248 -16.33 -26.93 2.88
N SER A 249 -15.38 -27.25 3.74
CA SER A 249 -15.33 -28.50 4.50
C SER A 249 -15.67 -28.32 5.98
N ASN A 250 -15.61 -27.08 6.50
CA ASN A 250 -15.83 -26.80 7.92
C ASN A 250 -16.50 -25.43 8.13
N ASP A 251 -17.82 -25.44 8.28
CA ASP A 251 -18.64 -24.24 8.51
C ASP A 251 -18.35 -23.53 9.84
N ALA A 252 -17.63 -24.17 10.76
CA ALA A 252 -17.28 -23.59 12.06
C ALA A 252 -16.50 -22.27 11.91
N ILE A 253 -15.79 -22.07 10.80
CA ILE A 253 -15.06 -20.84 10.53
C ILE A 253 -15.98 -19.60 10.56
N TYR A 254 -17.19 -19.70 10.01
CA TYR A 254 -18.15 -18.58 9.98
C TYR A 254 -18.60 -18.20 11.39
N ASN A 255 -18.76 -19.19 12.27
CA ASN A 255 -19.11 -18.95 13.67
C ASN A 255 -17.94 -18.35 14.46
N VAL A 256 -16.71 -18.87 14.26
CA VAL A 256 -15.51 -18.39 14.96
C VAL A 256 -15.21 -16.94 14.53
N VAL A 257 -15.28 -16.62 13.26
CA VAL A 257 -15.02 -15.26 12.76
C VAL A 257 -16.18 -14.31 13.14
N ASN A 258 -17.44 -14.63 12.74
CA ASN A 258 -18.53 -13.66 12.85
C ASN A 258 -19.12 -13.49 14.26
N ARG A 259 -18.97 -14.51 15.14
CA ARG A 259 -19.58 -14.47 16.49
C ARG A 259 -18.56 -14.44 17.61
N GLN A 260 -17.48 -15.22 17.53
CA GLN A 260 -16.50 -15.28 18.61
C GLN A 260 -15.44 -14.20 18.48
N GLY A 261 -15.03 -13.82 17.26
CA GLY A 261 -13.97 -12.84 16.99
C GLY A 261 -12.63 -13.19 17.65
N SER A 262 -12.38 -14.48 17.87
CA SER A 262 -11.23 -14.96 18.64
C SER A 262 -10.10 -15.39 17.71
N PHE A 263 -9.01 -14.66 17.70
CA PHE A 263 -7.79 -15.01 16.96
C PHE A 263 -7.23 -16.37 17.38
N SER A 264 -7.10 -16.60 18.70
CA SER A 264 -6.64 -17.89 19.24
C SER A 264 -7.62 -19.04 18.95
N GLY A 265 -8.93 -18.75 18.90
CA GLY A 265 -9.96 -19.71 18.51
C GLY A 265 -9.84 -20.10 17.05
N LEU A 266 -9.62 -19.11 16.18
CA LEU A 266 -9.44 -19.34 14.75
C LEU A 266 -8.17 -20.13 14.45
N LYS A 267 -7.04 -19.81 15.09
CA LYS A 267 -5.80 -20.62 15.01
C LYS A 267 -6.04 -22.09 15.34
N ARG A 268 -6.70 -22.38 16.47
CA ARG A 268 -7.00 -23.75 16.87
C ARG A 268 -7.91 -24.50 15.89
N LEU A 269 -8.84 -23.76 15.26
CA LEU A 269 -9.70 -24.35 14.24
C LEU A 269 -8.91 -24.68 12.98
N LEU A 270 -8.10 -23.75 12.48
CA LEU A 270 -7.33 -23.91 11.25
C LEU A 270 -6.17 -24.90 11.39
N ALA A 271 -5.61 -25.07 12.60
CA ALA A 271 -4.58 -26.08 12.89
C ALA A 271 -5.06 -27.53 12.67
N GLN A 272 -6.38 -27.76 12.53
CA GLN A 272 -6.93 -29.06 12.18
C GLN A 272 -6.76 -29.40 10.69
N ASP A 273 -6.51 -28.42 9.87
CA ASP A 273 -6.23 -28.59 8.44
C ASP A 273 -4.72 -28.78 8.24
N GLY A 274 -4.28 -29.96 7.85
CA GLY A 274 -2.87 -30.24 7.62
C GLY A 274 -2.17 -29.38 6.55
N VAL A 275 -2.84 -28.34 6.02
CA VAL A 275 -2.26 -27.37 5.08
C VAL A 275 -1.39 -26.33 5.80
N LEU A 276 -1.64 -26.06 7.08
CA LEU A 276 -0.92 -25.04 7.87
C LEU A 276 -0.03 -25.71 8.93
N PRO A 277 1.20 -26.14 8.56
CA PRO A 277 2.04 -26.99 9.42
C PRO A 277 2.64 -26.27 10.63
N THR A 278 2.70 -24.94 10.64
CA THR A 278 3.28 -24.16 11.75
C THR A 278 2.35 -23.06 12.24
N ASP A 279 2.46 -22.73 13.52
CA ASP A 279 1.69 -21.65 14.16
C ASP A 279 1.95 -20.29 13.50
N SER A 280 3.20 -19.99 13.17
CA SER A 280 3.59 -18.75 12.54
C SER A 280 3.01 -18.60 11.11
N LEU A 281 3.05 -19.67 10.34
CA LEU A 281 2.42 -19.69 9.02
C LEU A 281 0.89 -19.52 9.12
N CYS A 282 0.27 -20.21 10.09
CA CYS A 282 -1.17 -20.08 10.34
C CYS A 282 -1.56 -18.63 10.68
N GLU A 283 -0.82 -17.94 11.55
CA GLU A 283 -1.07 -16.53 11.86
C GLU A 283 -0.95 -15.66 10.62
N LEU A 284 0.09 -15.84 9.81
CA LEU A 284 0.30 -15.05 8.60
C LEU A 284 -0.84 -15.26 7.58
N VAL A 285 -1.31 -16.50 7.41
CA VAL A 285 -2.46 -16.83 6.55
C VAL A 285 -3.75 -16.19 7.08
N ILE A 286 -3.95 -16.16 8.40
CA ILE A 286 -5.10 -15.46 8.99
C ILE A 286 -5.06 -13.97 8.65
N LEU A 287 -3.92 -13.31 8.86
CA LEU A 287 -3.77 -11.87 8.56
C LEU A 287 -4.06 -11.54 7.09
N LYS A 288 -3.47 -12.31 6.17
CA LYS A 288 -3.76 -12.18 4.74
C LYS A 288 -5.26 -12.31 4.46
N ASN A 289 -5.89 -13.36 4.96
CA ASN A 289 -7.29 -13.63 4.66
C ASN A 289 -8.26 -12.66 5.33
N ILE A 290 -7.92 -12.05 6.47
CA ILE A 290 -8.69 -10.93 7.02
C ILE A 290 -8.71 -9.76 6.01
N TYR A 291 -7.56 -9.43 5.42
CA TYR A 291 -7.47 -8.37 4.41
C TYR A 291 -8.29 -8.72 3.16
N ASP A 292 -8.11 -9.91 2.61
CA ASP A 292 -8.80 -10.35 1.39
C ASP A 292 -10.33 -10.38 1.55
N GLU A 293 -10.82 -10.88 2.69
CA GLU A 293 -12.25 -11.04 2.97
C GLU A 293 -12.93 -9.74 3.43
N PHE A 294 -12.16 -8.71 3.79
CA PHE A 294 -12.73 -7.44 4.26
C PHE A 294 -13.58 -6.75 3.19
N TYR A 295 -13.22 -6.93 1.92
CA TYR A 295 -13.92 -6.37 0.77
C TYR A 295 -14.91 -7.36 0.13
N ALA A 296 -15.03 -8.56 0.70
CA ALA A 296 -16.01 -9.56 0.31
C ALA A 296 -17.21 -9.60 1.28
N ASP A 297 -18.37 -10.07 0.83
CA ASP A 297 -19.60 -10.05 1.64
C ASP A 297 -19.82 -11.29 2.53
N ARG A 298 -18.80 -12.17 2.64
CA ARG A 298 -18.93 -13.44 3.38
C ARG A 298 -18.82 -13.30 4.88
N PHE A 299 -18.02 -12.36 5.34
CA PHE A 299 -17.79 -12.08 6.75
C PHE A 299 -18.19 -10.64 7.05
N SER A 300 -18.72 -10.41 8.26
CA SER A 300 -19.00 -9.06 8.73
C SER A 300 -17.72 -8.25 8.87
N ARG A 301 -17.65 -7.05 8.29
CA ARG A 301 -16.50 -6.14 8.41
C ARG A 301 -16.16 -5.85 9.87
N GLY A 302 -17.18 -5.64 10.71
CA GLY A 302 -16.99 -5.44 12.15
C GLY A 302 -16.37 -6.66 12.84
N ALA A 303 -16.77 -7.88 12.45
CA ALA A 303 -16.18 -9.11 12.98
C ALA A 303 -14.72 -9.30 12.54
N LEU A 304 -14.39 -8.99 11.29
CA LEU A 304 -13.02 -9.02 10.80
C LEU A 304 -12.12 -7.99 11.48
N LEU A 305 -12.63 -6.77 11.72
CA LEU A 305 -11.91 -5.75 12.50
C LEU A 305 -11.66 -6.24 13.94
N HIS A 306 -12.67 -6.79 14.60
CA HIS A 306 -12.51 -7.31 15.95
C HIS A 306 -11.52 -8.50 16.01
N LEU A 307 -11.52 -9.35 15.00
CA LEU A 307 -10.55 -10.44 14.87
C LEU A 307 -9.12 -9.89 14.69
N LEU A 308 -8.97 -8.83 13.91
CA LEU A 308 -7.68 -8.16 13.70
C LEU A 308 -7.17 -7.48 14.98
N ASP A 309 -8.06 -6.77 15.72
CA ASP A 309 -7.73 -6.22 17.04
C ASP A 309 -7.31 -7.33 18.03
N SER A 310 -7.99 -8.48 17.96
CA SER A 310 -7.60 -9.67 18.73
C SER A 310 -6.24 -10.23 18.32
N ALA A 311 -5.88 -10.18 17.03
CA ALA A 311 -4.57 -10.61 16.55
C ALA A 311 -3.46 -9.68 17.09
N ILE A 312 -3.62 -8.37 17.03
CA ILE A 312 -2.67 -7.37 17.55
C ILE A 312 -2.35 -7.63 19.02
N VAL A 313 -3.36 -7.98 19.82
CA VAL A 313 -3.20 -8.22 21.27
C VAL A 313 -2.57 -9.58 21.59
N HIS A 314 -2.89 -10.62 20.82
CA HIS A 314 -2.56 -12.00 21.21
C HIS A 314 -1.39 -12.63 20.46
N THR A 315 -0.95 -12.06 19.34
CA THR A 315 0.25 -12.57 18.65
C THR A 315 1.51 -12.31 19.49
N LYS A 316 2.42 -13.30 19.46
CA LYS A 316 3.74 -13.19 20.10
C LYS A 316 4.83 -12.82 19.09
N ILE A 317 4.48 -12.72 17.81
CA ILE A 317 5.40 -12.43 16.71
C ILE A 317 5.27 -10.95 16.41
N GLU A 318 6.34 -10.18 16.67
CA GLU A 318 6.32 -8.73 16.52
C GLU A 318 5.93 -8.31 15.10
N ARG A 319 6.55 -8.93 14.09
CA ARG A 319 6.22 -8.62 12.69
C ARG A 319 4.75 -8.89 12.34
N HIS A 320 4.10 -9.89 12.94
CA HIS A 320 2.67 -10.12 12.75
C HIS A 320 1.80 -9.05 13.39
N ARG A 321 2.25 -8.50 14.53
CA ARG A 321 1.57 -7.36 15.17
C ARG A 321 1.62 -6.12 14.29
N GLU A 322 2.81 -5.82 13.76
CA GLU A 322 3.01 -4.71 12.81
C GLU A 322 2.12 -4.89 11.56
N LEU A 323 2.18 -6.07 10.93
CA LEU A 323 1.34 -6.39 9.76
C LEU A 323 -0.16 -6.25 10.07
N ALA A 324 -0.61 -6.68 11.24
CA ALA A 324 -2.00 -6.55 11.65
C ALA A 324 -2.41 -5.07 11.81
N ASP A 325 -1.55 -4.23 12.39
CA ASP A 325 -1.79 -2.80 12.55
C ASP A 325 -1.78 -2.08 11.19
N GLU A 326 -0.86 -2.41 10.30
CA GLU A 326 -0.80 -1.90 8.93
C GLU A 326 -2.06 -2.27 8.13
N ILE A 327 -2.49 -3.54 8.19
CA ILE A 327 -3.74 -3.99 7.58
C ILE A 327 -4.91 -3.20 8.13
N ARG A 328 -4.99 -3.06 9.47
CA ARG A 328 -6.04 -2.30 10.15
C ARG A 328 -6.10 -0.86 9.65
N SER A 329 -4.97 -0.20 9.63
CA SER A 329 -4.84 1.18 9.13
C SER A 329 -5.28 1.29 7.66
N LYS A 330 -4.91 0.32 6.83
CA LYS A 330 -5.27 0.29 5.41
C LYS A 330 -6.77 0.13 5.19
N ILE A 331 -7.40 -0.87 5.85
CA ILE A 331 -8.82 -1.17 5.64
C ILE A 331 -9.76 -0.17 6.30
N THR A 332 -9.30 0.57 7.32
CA THR A 332 -10.08 1.62 7.99
C THR A 332 -9.88 3.00 7.39
N LYS A 333 -8.88 3.19 6.53
CA LYS A 333 -8.45 4.49 5.98
C LYS A 333 -9.58 5.36 5.42
N LEU A 334 -10.55 4.74 4.72
CA LEU A 334 -11.71 5.41 4.15
C LEU A 334 -13.02 4.77 4.60
N LEU A 335 -13.03 4.12 5.76
CA LEU A 335 -14.22 3.47 6.27
C LEU A 335 -15.07 4.46 7.10
N PRO A 336 -16.39 4.55 6.90
CA PRO A 336 -17.26 5.33 7.76
C PRO A 336 -17.10 4.98 9.24
N GLY A 337 -17.04 6.01 10.10
CA GLY A 337 -16.76 5.90 11.54
C GLY A 337 -15.30 6.08 11.93
N PHE A 338 -14.37 6.10 10.97
CA PHE A 338 -12.94 6.34 11.19
C PHE A 338 -12.51 7.72 10.70
N GLU A 339 -11.37 8.19 11.19
CA GLU A 339 -10.77 9.44 10.71
C GLU A 339 -10.25 9.23 9.28
N PRO A 340 -10.53 10.15 8.34
CA PRO A 340 -9.97 10.09 7.00
C PRO A 340 -8.47 10.45 7.02
N PRO A 341 -7.74 10.17 5.92
CA PRO A 341 -6.36 10.62 5.79
C PRO A 341 -6.23 12.13 6.00
N ASP A 342 -5.30 12.52 6.87
CA ASP A 342 -5.01 13.93 7.10
C ASP A 342 -4.31 14.56 5.89
N PHE A 343 -4.45 15.87 5.74
CA PHE A 343 -3.79 16.64 4.70
C PHE A 343 -3.42 18.04 5.22
N SER A 344 -2.49 18.66 4.51
CA SER A 344 -2.14 20.07 4.69
C SER A 344 -1.92 20.67 3.31
N LEU A 345 -2.89 21.46 2.82
CA LEU A 345 -2.93 21.98 1.45
C LEU A 345 -3.00 23.50 1.45
N TYR A 346 -2.47 24.13 0.40
CA TYR A 346 -2.63 25.56 0.21
C TYR A 346 -4.04 25.88 -0.28
N ASN A 347 -4.69 26.82 0.38
CA ASN A 347 -5.96 27.37 -0.08
C ASN A 347 -5.75 28.45 -1.18
N GLN A 348 -6.85 29.05 -1.66
CA GLN A 348 -6.86 30.11 -2.64
C GLN A 348 -5.98 31.33 -2.26
N ASP A 349 -5.80 31.57 -0.95
CA ASP A 349 -5.06 32.71 -0.39
C ASP A 349 -3.60 32.36 -0.04
N SER A 350 -3.11 31.19 -0.46
CA SER A 350 -1.78 30.65 -0.10
C SER A 350 -1.58 30.37 1.38
N THR A 351 -2.65 30.21 2.13
CA THR A 351 -2.59 29.75 3.51
C THR A 351 -2.62 28.22 3.55
N LEU A 352 -1.75 27.62 4.36
CA LEU A 352 -1.73 26.18 4.56
C LEU A 352 -2.87 25.78 5.50
N VAL A 353 -3.77 24.92 5.05
CA VAL A 353 -4.96 24.51 5.77
C VAL A 353 -4.98 22.98 5.86
N GLY A 354 -5.14 22.46 7.08
CA GLY A 354 -5.29 21.05 7.37
C GLY A 354 -6.74 20.67 7.67
N LEU A 355 -7.02 19.37 7.66
CA LEU A 355 -8.35 18.83 7.94
C LEU A 355 -8.89 19.28 9.32
N GLN A 356 -8.02 19.44 10.31
CA GLN A 356 -8.36 19.88 11.67
C GLN A 356 -9.02 21.26 11.72
N HIS A 357 -8.77 22.12 10.72
CA HIS A 357 -9.36 23.44 10.60
C HIS A 357 -10.90 23.40 10.47
N TYR A 358 -11.42 22.30 9.94
CA TYR A 358 -12.83 22.11 9.64
C TYR A 358 -13.62 21.37 10.73
N LYS A 359 -12.99 20.97 11.83
CA LYS A 359 -13.69 20.34 12.98
C LYS A 359 -14.75 21.24 13.59
N GLY A 360 -15.78 20.65 14.17
CA GLY A 360 -16.91 21.35 14.81
C GLY A 360 -18.12 21.57 13.90
N LYS A 361 -18.00 21.32 12.59
CA LYS A 361 -19.10 21.29 11.64
C LYS A 361 -19.00 20.04 10.75
N TYR A 362 -20.11 19.66 10.14
CA TYR A 362 -20.02 18.70 9.04
C TYR A 362 -19.18 19.29 7.90
N LEU A 363 -18.38 18.44 7.26
CA LEU A 363 -17.54 18.81 6.13
C LEU A 363 -17.94 17.99 4.90
N TYR A 364 -18.40 18.66 3.84
CA TYR A 364 -18.55 18.07 2.53
C TYR A 364 -17.29 18.36 1.73
N LEU A 365 -16.45 17.34 1.56
CA LEU A 365 -15.16 17.41 0.90
C LEU A 365 -15.30 16.85 -0.51
N MET A 366 -15.07 17.67 -1.55
CA MET A 366 -15.17 17.29 -2.95
C MET A 366 -13.82 17.40 -3.65
N PHE A 367 -13.38 16.34 -4.30
CA PHE A 367 -12.23 16.32 -5.20
C PHE A 367 -12.69 16.59 -6.63
N CYS A 368 -12.14 17.61 -7.28
CA CYS A 368 -12.62 18.13 -8.54
C CYS A 368 -11.53 18.86 -9.32
N THR A 369 -11.79 19.18 -10.61
CA THR A 369 -11.01 20.15 -11.37
C THR A 369 -11.91 21.28 -11.86
N THR A 370 -11.33 22.44 -12.15
CA THR A 370 -12.07 23.62 -12.59
C THR A 370 -12.42 23.60 -14.09
N GLN A 371 -12.00 22.57 -14.82
CA GLN A 371 -12.20 22.45 -16.26
C GLN A 371 -13.10 21.27 -16.67
N ASN A 372 -13.33 20.33 -15.75
CA ASN A 372 -14.13 19.15 -16.05
C ASN A 372 -15.64 19.46 -15.98
N TYR A 373 -16.38 19.12 -17.02
CA TYR A 373 -17.81 19.39 -17.11
C TYR A 373 -18.63 18.75 -15.96
N ALA A 374 -18.32 17.50 -15.59
CA ALA A 374 -18.99 16.83 -14.49
C ALA A 374 -18.75 17.54 -13.15
N CYS A 375 -17.59 18.16 -12.98
CA CYS A 375 -17.27 19.01 -11.83
C CYS A 375 -18.03 20.34 -11.88
N LEU A 376 -18.00 21.00 -13.03
CA LEU A 376 -18.67 22.30 -13.22
C LEU A 376 -20.17 22.21 -12.95
N SER A 377 -20.82 21.10 -13.34
CA SER A 377 -22.24 20.87 -13.07
C SER A 377 -22.58 20.75 -11.59
N GLN A 378 -21.62 20.48 -10.71
CA GLN A 378 -21.87 20.37 -9.26
C GLN A 378 -22.00 21.74 -8.58
N TYR A 379 -21.32 22.77 -9.09
CA TYR A 379 -21.19 24.04 -8.36
C TYR A 379 -22.53 24.76 -8.16
N GLU A 380 -23.49 24.67 -9.08
CA GLU A 380 -24.83 25.22 -8.90
C GLU A 380 -25.56 24.57 -7.70
N PHE A 381 -25.39 23.24 -7.54
CA PHE A 381 -25.99 22.52 -6.41
C PHE A 381 -25.25 22.81 -5.11
N LEU A 382 -23.91 22.96 -5.17
CA LEU A 382 -23.10 23.36 -4.00
C LEU A 382 -23.48 24.77 -3.50
N GLU A 383 -23.81 25.70 -4.39
CA GLU A 383 -24.23 27.04 -4.03
C GLU A 383 -25.54 27.01 -3.24
N LYS A 384 -26.53 26.27 -3.73
CA LYS A 384 -27.80 26.07 -3.01
C LYS A 384 -27.58 25.40 -1.65
N LEU A 385 -26.72 24.37 -1.61
CA LEU A 385 -26.37 23.66 -0.39
C LEU A 385 -25.68 24.58 0.64
N TYR A 386 -24.75 25.43 0.16
CA TYR A 386 -24.05 26.40 1.00
C TYR A 386 -25.01 27.47 1.55
N GLU A 387 -25.87 28.06 0.72
CA GLU A 387 -26.85 29.05 1.15
C GLU A 387 -27.77 28.51 2.25
N ALA A 388 -28.20 27.25 2.10
CA ALA A 388 -29.10 26.61 3.07
C ALA A 388 -28.39 26.19 4.38
N HIS A 389 -27.12 25.74 4.34
CA HIS A 389 -26.55 24.95 5.42
C HIS A 389 -25.18 25.45 5.95
N HIS A 390 -24.57 26.53 5.44
CA HIS A 390 -23.23 27.03 5.82
C HIS A 390 -23.01 27.24 7.32
N LYS A 391 -24.07 27.39 8.10
CA LYS A 391 -23.98 27.57 9.57
C LYS A 391 -23.41 26.31 10.26
N TRP A 392 -23.69 25.12 9.73
CA TRP A 392 -23.34 23.83 10.32
C TRP A 392 -22.69 22.83 9.35
N LEU A 393 -22.72 23.10 8.04
CA LEU A 393 -22.06 22.36 7.00
C LEU A 393 -21.02 23.25 6.32
N GLN A 394 -19.78 22.80 6.28
CA GLN A 394 -18.72 23.41 5.48
C GLN A 394 -18.58 22.66 4.16
N ILE A 395 -18.26 23.37 3.09
CA ILE A 395 -17.92 22.83 1.78
C ILE A 395 -16.45 23.13 1.55
N VAL A 396 -15.69 22.13 1.10
CA VAL A 396 -14.30 22.29 0.68
C VAL A 396 -14.11 21.54 -0.62
N VAL A 397 -13.53 22.24 -1.60
CA VAL A 397 -13.16 21.66 -2.88
C VAL A 397 -11.65 21.49 -2.94
N VAL A 398 -11.17 20.26 -3.06
CA VAL A 398 -9.76 19.95 -3.36
C VAL A 398 -9.60 19.94 -4.88
N SER A 399 -8.95 20.96 -5.41
CA SER A 399 -8.68 21.10 -6.83
C SER A 399 -7.50 20.20 -7.22
N ALA A 400 -7.76 19.30 -8.17
CA ALA A 400 -6.76 18.50 -8.86
C ALA A 400 -6.33 19.15 -10.20
N ASP A 401 -6.47 20.47 -10.33
CA ASP A 401 -5.95 21.22 -11.48
C ASP A 401 -4.43 21.18 -11.51
N GLU A 402 -3.84 21.15 -12.69
CA GLU A 402 -2.39 21.10 -12.85
C GLU A 402 -1.70 22.35 -12.25
N ARG A 403 -2.36 23.52 -12.34
CA ARG A 403 -1.82 24.79 -11.86
C ARG A 403 -2.70 25.44 -10.82
N LEU A 404 -2.08 25.87 -9.73
CA LEU A 404 -2.73 26.65 -8.67
C LEU A 404 -3.40 27.93 -9.20
N SER A 405 -2.84 28.53 -10.27
CA SER A 405 -3.40 29.72 -10.91
C SER A 405 -4.79 29.49 -11.53
N ASP A 406 -5.05 28.29 -12.04
CA ASP A 406 -6.32 27.96 -12.68
C ASP A 406 -7.43 27.87 -11.63
N MET A 407 -7.18 27.20 -10.50
CA MET A 407 -8.07 27.16 -9.35
C MET A 407 -8.36 28.57 -8.81
N ARG A 408 -7.33 29.42 -8.65
CA ARG A 408 -7.50 30.79 -8.16
C ARG A 408 -8.34 31.64 -9.09
N SER A 409 -8.04 31.58 -10.40
CA SER A 409 -8.79 32.33 -11.43
C SER A 409 -10.25 31.88 -11.45
N PHE A 410 -10.52 30.60 -11.33
CA PHE A 410 -11.88 30.06 -11.25
C PHE A 410 -12.61 30.57 -10.02
N ARG A 411 -12.01 30.44 -8.83
CA ARG A 411 -12.57 30.89 -7.56
C ARG A 411 -12.89 32.39 -7.57
N GLN A 412 -11.97 33.21 -8.10
CA GLN A 412 -12.17 34.66 -8.21
C GLN A 412 -13.32 35.03 -9.12
N LYS A 413 -13.43 34.37 -10.28
CA LYS A 413 -14.49 34.62 -11.26
C LYS A 413 -15.88 34.18 -10.76
N SER A 414 -15.93 33.03 -10.06
CA SER A 414 -17.18 32.43 -9.62
C SER A 414 -17.75 33.10 -8.38
N GLY A 415 -16.91 33.71 -7.52
CA GLY A 415 -17.35 34.36 -6.29
C GLY A 415 -17.81 33.44 -5.17
N TYR A 416 -17.61 32.13 -5.29
CA TYR A 416 -18.01 31.14 -4.29
C TYR A 416 -17.37 31.41 -2.93
N GLN A 417 -18.11 31.16 -1.83
CA GLN A 417 -17.74 31.56 -0.48
C GLN A 417 -17.03 30.44 0.33
N TRP A 418 -16.98 29.23 -0.21
CA TRP A 418 -16.30 28.10 0.44
C TRP A 418 -14.83 28.01 -0.01
N ASP A 419 -14.07 27.17 0.71
CA ASP A 419 -12.63 27.00 0.48
C ASP A 419 -12.33 26.14 -0.73
N PHE A 420 -11.34 26.57 -1.49
CA PHE A 420 -10.66 25.80 -2.52
C PHE A 420 -9.23 25.51 -2.07
N LEU A 421 -8.87 24.24 -2.00
CA LEU A 421 -7.53 23.77 -1.67
C LEU A 421 -6.87 23.20 -2.92
N HIS A 422 -5.57 23.33 -3.05
CA HIS A 422 -4.85 22.82 -4.21
C HIS A 422 -3.91 21.67 -3.84
N PHE A 423 -3.93 20.59 -4.61
CA PHE A 423 -3.22 19.35 -4.31
C PHE A 423 -1.70 19.37 -4.58
N ALA A 424 -1.16 20.37 -5.31
CA ALA A 424 0.19 20.35 -5.87
C ALA A 424 1.33 20.21 -4.85
N ASN A 425 1.15 20.70 -3.62
CA ASN A 425 2.13 20.52 -2.56
C ASN A 425 2.01 19.17 -1.85
N HIS A 426 0.97 18.40 -2.15
CA HIS A 426 0.71 17.09 -1.55
C HIS A 426 -0.03 16.16 -2.51
N PRO A 427 0.59 15.77 -3.63
CA PRO A 427 -0.09 15.00 -4.70
C PRO A 427 -0.59 13.63 -4.23
N ASP A 428 0.02 13.04 -3.21
CA ASP A 428 -0.42 11.76 -2.62
C ASP A 428 -1.83 11.82 -2.01
N ILE A 429 -2.41 13.02 -1.84
CA ILE A 429 -3.78 13.14 -1.33
C ILE A 429 -4.80 12.43 -2.22
N LEU A 430 -4.62 12.47 -3.55
CA LEU A 430 -5.51 11.78 -4.49
C LEU A 430 -5.46 10.26 -4.27
N LYS A 431 -4.26 9.71 -4.08
CA LYS A 431 -4.05 8.31 -3.73
C LYS A 431 -4.58 7.98 -2.33
N ASN A 432 -4.38 8.91 -1.39
CA ASN A 432 -4.81 8.74 -0.02
C ASN A 432 -6.33 8.66 0.12
N TYR A 433 -7.07 9.39 -0.70
CA TYR A 433 -8.52 9.38 -0.76
C TYR A 433 -9.08 8.47 -1.88
N ASP A 434 -8.25 7.59 -2.47
CA ASP A 434 -8.63 6.65 -3.53
C ASP A 434 -9.42 7.33 -4.67
N ILE A 435 -8.96 8.51 -5.10
CA ILE A 435 -9.64 9.30 -6.14
C ILE A 435 -9.36 8.65 -7.49
N ARG A 436 -10.34 7.91 -8.01
CA ARG A 436 -10.29 7.21 -9.30
C ARG A 436 -11.06 7.94 -10.38
N ILE A 437 -12.05 8.70 -10.00
CA ILE A 437 -12.90 9.53 -10.87
C ILE A 437 -13.16 10.87 -10.19
N ILE A 438 -13.49 11.89 -10.97
CA ILE A 438 -13.92 13.20 -10.48
C ILE A 438 -15.28 13.58 -11.10
N PRO A 439 -16.18 14.15 -10.31
CA PRO A 439 -16.06 14.45 -8.86
C PRO A 439 -16.12 13.20 -7.97
N THR A 440 -15.34 13.18 -6.90
CA THR A 440 -15.50 12.24 -5.79
C THR A 440 -15.70 13.02 -4.51
N CYS A 441 -16.68 12.62 -3.69
CA CYS A 441 -17.11 13.37 -2.52
C CYS A 441 -17.05 12.52 -1.26
N TYR A 442 -16.85 13.19 -0.10
CA TYR A 442 -16.85 12.58 1.23
C TYR A 442 -17.65 13.46 2.19
N LEU A 443 -18.32 12.83 3.15
CA LEU A 443 -18.94 13.54 4.26
C LEU A 443 -18.24 13.18 5.56
N ILE A 444 -17.77 14.18 6.29
CA ILE A 444 -17.05 14.05 7.55
C ILE A 444 -17.88 14.74 8.65
N ASP A 445 -17.99 14.14 9.83
CA ASP A 445 -18.75 14.70 10.94
C ASP A 445 -17.94 15.76 11.74
N PRO A 446 -18.59 16.47 12.68
CA PRO A 446 -17.93 17.49 13.49
C PRO A 446 -16.75 16.98 14.33
N GLU A 447 -16.72 15.69 14.65
CA GLU A 447 -15.65 15.02 15.39
C GLU A 447 -14.45 14.67 14.48
N GLY A 448 -14.60 14.83 13.16
CA GLY A 448 -13.55 14.55 12.16
C GLY A 448 -13.59 13.13 11.62
N LYS A 449 -14.71 12.39 11.76
CA LYS A 449 -14.85 11.02 11.25
C LYS A 449 -15.68 10.97 9.97
N LEU A 450 -15.30 10.09 9.07
CA LEU A 450 -16.07 9.80 7.86
C LEU A 450 -17.49 9.32 8.21
N VAL A 451 -18.47 9.87 7.56
CA VAL A 451 -19.87 9.46 7.63
C VAL A 451 -20.30 8.78 6.35
N LEU A 452 -19.93 9.37 5.21
CA LEU A 452 -20.17 8.80 3.87
C LEU A 452 -18.82 8.76 3.12
N SER A 453 -18.52 7.62 2.53
CA SER A 453 -17.24 7.38 1.85
C SER A 453 -17.42 6.29 0.75
N PRO A 454 -17.58 6.69 -0.54
CA PRO A 454 -17.83 8.05 -0.98
C PRO A 454 -19.23 8.56 -0.59
N ALA A 455 -19.38 9.89 -0.58
CA ALA A 455 -20.68 10.54 -0.49
C ALA A 455 -21.27 10.76 -1.90
N PRO A 456 -22.60 10.82 -2.04
CA PRO A 456 -23.22 11.24 -3.30
C PRO A 456 -22.72 12.61 -3.75
N ALA A 457 -22.61 12.84 -5.04
CA ALA A 457 -22.35 14.17 -5.60
C ALA A 457 -23.51 15.13 -5.28
N ALA A 458 -23.27 16.42 -5.26
CA ALA A 458 -24.29 17.42 -4.88
C ALA A 458 -25.55 17.33 -5.76
N SER A 459 -25.38 16.99 -7.03
CA SER A 459 -26.49 16.77 -8.00
C SER A 459 -27.22 15.43 -7.83
N GLU A 460 -26.71 14.51 -7.00
CA GLU A 460 -27.25 13.16 -6.79
C GLU A 460 -28.08 13.07 -5.50
N ASP A 461 -28.86 14.09 -5.20
CA ASP A 461 -29.75 14.15 -4.01
C ASP A 461 -28.97 14.01 -2.68
N PHE A 462 -27.76 14.59 -2.62
CA PHE A 462 -26.93 14.57 -1.42
C PHE A 462 -27.65 15.11 -0.20
N GLU A 463 -28.43 16.16 -0.37
CA GLU A 463 -29.18 16.80 0.75
C GLU A 463 -30.12 15.81 1.43
N ARG A 464 -30.84 14.99 0.68
CA ARG A 464 -31.71 13.93 1.24
C ARG A 464 -30.89 12.91 2.02
N THR A 465 -29.73 12.50 1.49
CA THR A 465 -28.83 11.57 2.19
C THR A 465 -28.30 12.18 3.48
N LEU A 466 -27.96 13.47 3.47
CA LEU A 466 -27.54 14.21 4.65
C LEU A 466 -28.61 14.24 5.73
N TRP A 467 -29.90 14.45 5.34
CA TRP A 467 -31.02 14.36 6.26
C TRP A 467 -31.19 12.97 6.88
N GLN A 468 -31.00 11.92 6.12
CA GLN A 468 -31.04 10.55 6.64
C GLN A 468 -29.94 10.30 7.68
N VAL A 469 -28.74 10.82 7.45
CA VAL A 469 -27.62 10.75 8.40
C VAL A 469 -27.96 11.47 9.71
N LEU A 470 -28.45 12.71 9.63
CA LEU A 470 -28.80 13.50 10.80
C LEU A 470 -29.94 12.87 11.62
N ASN A 471 -30.96 12.33 10.95
CA ASN A 471 -32.05 11.61 11.61
C ASN A 471 -31.55 10.33 12.29
N GLY A 472 -30.70 9.56 11.62
CA GLY A 472 -30.09 8.35 12.19
C GLY A 472 -29.24 8.62 13.43
N LYS A 473 -28.60 9.79 13.52
CA LYS A 473 -27.85 10.26 14.71
C LYS A 473 -28.70 10.97 15.76
N GLY A 474 -30.00 11.15 15.52
CA GLY A 474 -30.92 11.88 16.44
C GLY A 474 -30.65 13.38 16.52
N LEU A 475 -29.87 13.96 15.59
CA LEU A 475 -29.45 15.36 15.60
C LEU A 475 -30.48 16.31 14.97
N TRP A 476 -31.47 15.78 14.29
CA TRP A 476 -32.50 16.54 13.56
C TRP A 476 -33.19 17.60 14.45
N GLN A 477 -33.74 17.17 15.59
CA GLN A 477 -34.46 18.03 16.53
C GLN A 477 -33.54 19.08 17.19
N GLU A 478 -32.26 18.75 17.38
CA GLU A 478 -31.28 19.68 17.91
C GLU A 478 -31.01 20.82 16.92
N TYR A 479 -30.87 20.51 15.65
CA TYR A 479 -30.56 21.49 14.60
C TYR A 479 -31.74 22.41 14.29
N ILE A 480 -32.97 21.89 14.37
CA ILE A 480 -34.19 22.73 14.35
C ILE A 480 -34.18 23.69 15.50
N ARG A 481 -33.94 23.27 16.75
CA ARG A 481 -33.88 24.13 17.92
C ARG A 481 -32.79 25.21 17.83
N LYS A 482 -31.68 24.93 17.18
CA LYS A 482 -30.62 25.91 16.91
C LYS A 482 -30.95 26.87 15.75
N GLY A 483 -32.07 26.70 15.10
CA GLY A 483 -32.46 27.48 13.90
C GLY A 483 -31.51 27.29 12.71
N TRP A 484 -30.86 26.15 12.65
CA TRP A 484 -29.99 25.78 11.56
C TRP A 484 -30.72 25.08 10.43
N ILE A 485 -31.86 24.51 10.71
CA ILE A 485 -32.75 23.81 9.76
C ILE A 485 -34.17 24.34 10.00
N THR A 486 -34.86 24.60 8.90
CA THR A 486 -36.32 24.92 8.96
C THR A 486 -37.09 23.59 8.88
N GLU A 487 -38.12 23.44 9.73
CA GLU A 487 -39.07 22.34 9.59
C GLU A 487 -39.72 22.41 8.20
N ILE A 488 -39.58 21.35 7.41
CA ILE A 488 -40.23 21.21 6.10
C ILE A 488 -41.69 20.74 6.31
#